data_57307045a3b23b4d15100fdcbef9312b
#
_entry.id   57307045a3b23b4d15100fdcbef9312b
#
_cell.length_a   1.000
_cell.length_b   1.000
_cell.length_c   1.000
_cell.angle_alpha   90.00
_cell.angle_beta   90.00
_cell.angle_gamma   90.00
#
_symmetry.space_group_name_H-M   'P 1'
#
loop_
_entity.id
_entity.type
_entity.pdbx_description
1 polymer ?
#
loop_
_entity_poly.entity_id
_entity_poly.type
_entity_poly.pdbx_seq_one_letter_code
_entity_poly.pdbx_strand_id
1 'polypeptide(L)'
;LAEEGEDAADVEAPSKSAEDTSASEDSEAAEDDETNKEGVVDSEEADDTEKASEDLPAVADLIEPDVPEGTSFKSTAIRDALRDAMAEEMRRDETVFVMGEEVAQYQGAYKVTRELLQEFGEKRVVDTPITEHGFAGLGVGAAFGKLKPIVEFMTFNFAMQAIDQIINSAAKTLYMSGGQMGCPIVFRGP
;
A
#
# COMPACT_ATOMS: atom_id res chain seq x y z
N LEU A 1 -32.46 -55.83 1.54
CA LEU A 1 -32.78 -56.19 2.92
C LEU A 1 -32.19 -55.13 3.86
N ALA A 2 -33.08 -54.41 4.51
CA ALA A 2 -33.11 -53.72 5.78
C ALA A 2 -32.15 -52.51 5.90
N GLU A 3 -32.60 -51.28 5.92
CA GLU A 3 -33.46 -50.52 6.86
C GLU A 3 -32.75 -50.19 8.17
N GLU A 4 -32.94 -48.89 8.49
CA GLU A 4 -32.94 -48.18 9.78
C GLU A 4 -31.58 -47.60 10.17
N GLY A 5 -31.42 -46.34 10.65
CA GLY A 5 -32.39 -45.32 11.03
C GLY A 5 -31.59 -44.21 11.71
N GLU A 6 -32.08 -43.02 11.57
CA GLU A 6 -32.08 -41.85 12.45
C GLU A 6 -31.01 -41.70 13.54
N ASP A 7 -30.29 -40.57 13.56
CA ASP A 7 -30.54 -39.58 14.60
C ASP A 7 -29.88 -38.21 14.25
N ALA A 8 -30.76 -37.23 14.13
CA ALA A 8 -30.40 -35.82 14.09
C ALA A 8 -30.36 -35.31 15.53
N ALA A 9 -29.24 -34.83 15.98
CA ALA A 9 -29.14 -34.10 17.25
C ALA A 9 -29.07 -32.60 16.97
N ASP A 10 -30.16 -31.93 17.25
CA ASP A 10 -30.28 -30.49 17.44
C ASP A 10 -29.29 -30.02 18.50
N VAL A 11 -28.49 -29.02 18.20
CA VAL A 11 -27.77 -28.23 19.19
C VAL A 11 -28.32 -26.80 19.19
N GLU A 12 -29.17 -26.55 20.18
CA GLU A 12 -29.72 -25.26 20.55
C GLU A 12 -28.62 -24.22 20.85
N ALA A 13 -28.82 -23.02 20.35
CA ALA A 13 -28.10 -21.81 20.72
C ALA A 13 -28.60 -21.27 22.07
N PRO A 14 -27.74 -20.80 22.98
CA PRO A 14 -28.21 -20.10 24.16
C PRO A 14 -28.54 -18.64 23.88
N SER A 15 -29.76 -18.29 24.32
CA SER A 15 -30.37 -16.98 24.31
C SER A 15 -29.74 -16.03 25.34
N LYS A 16 -29.83 -14.76 25.00
CA LYS A 16 -29.63 -13.52 25.74
C LYS A 16 -30.10 -13.53 27.22
N SER A 17 -29.32 -12.87 28.07
CA SER A 17 -29.89 -12.02 29.11
C SER A 17 -29.03 -10.78 29.29
N ALA A 18 -29.71 -9.65 29.12
CA ALA A 18 -29.27 -8.33 29.51
C ALA A 18 -29.50 -8.16 31.02
N GLU A 19 -28.56 -7.55 31.72
CA GLU A 19 -28.87 -6.80 32.94
C GLU A 19 -28.02 -5.53 32.98
N ASP A 20 -28.75 -4.48 33.11
CA ASP A 20 -28.52 -3.08 33.28
C ASP A 20 -27.98 -2.84 34.68
N THR A 21 -26.91 -2.06 34.85
CA THR A 21 -26.69 -1.28 36.09
C THR A 21 -26.03 0.03 35.77
N SER A 22 -26.85 1.06 35.87
CA SER A 22 -26.50 2.44 35.96
C SER A 22 -25.79 2.73 37.30
N ALA A 23 -24.72 3.51 37.28
CA ALA A 23 -24.35 4.39 38.35
C ALA A 23 -23.61 5.62 37.80
N SER A 24 -24.30 6.71 37.94
CA SER A 24 -23.81 8.07 37.84
C SER A 24 -22.86 8.38 39.01
N GLU A 25 -21.83 9.17 38.76
CA GLU A 25 -21.42 10.22 39.68
C GLU A 25 -20.52 11.27 39.00
N ASP A 26 -20.92 12.48 39.23
CA ASP A 26 -20.34 13.77 38.85
C ASP A 26 -18.92 13.97 39.36
N SER A 27 -18.09 14.67 38.60
CA SER A 27 -17.19 15.69 39.18
C SER A 27 -16.71 16.62 38.03
N GLU A 28 -17.32 17.78 38.02
CA GLU A 28 -16.76 19.11 38.14
C GLU A 28 -15.69 19.55 37.16
N ALA A 29 -16.10 20.58 36.46
CA ALA A 29 -15.34 21.47 35.60
C ALA A 29 -14.19 22.16 36.35
N ALA A 30 -13.05 22.27 35.72
CA ALA A 30 -12.11 23.34 35.96
C ALA A 30 -11.83 24.02 34.62
N GLU A 31 -12.41 25.17 34.45
CA GLU A 31 -12.02 26.18 33.47
C GLU A 31 -10.67 26.74 33.91
N ASP A 32 -9.68 26.63 33.02
CA ASP A 32 -8.54 27.53 33.04
C ASP A 32 -8.34 28.11 31.63
N ASP A 33 -8.81 29.34 31.56
CA ASP A 33 -8.59 30.34 30.53
C ASP A 33 -7.13 30.81 30.62
N GLU A 34 -6.29 30.37 29.69
CA GLU A 34 -5.07 31.13 29.37
C GLU A 34 -4.96 31.33 27.86
N THR A 35 -5.36 32.51 27.49
CA THR A 35 -5.06 33.22 26.25
C THR A 35 -3.57 33.11 25.89
N ASN A 36 -3.24 32.30 24.95
CA ASN A 36 -1.95 32.37 24.28
C ASN A 36 -2.12 33.07 22.93
N LYS A 37 -1.67 34.32 22.92
CA LYS A 37 -1.64 35.19 21.75
C LYS A 37 -0.75 34.63 20.69
N GLU A 38 -1.32 34.56 19.51
CA GLU A 38 -0.78 34.54 18.18
C GLU A 38 0.66 35.03 18.03
N GLY A 39 1.54 34.12 17.68
CA GLY A 39 2.68 34.43 16.85
C GLY A 39 2.31 34.02 15.43
N VAL A 40 1.78 34.96 14.67
CA VAL A 40 1.75 34.85 13.21
C VAL A 40 3.20 34.89 12.78
N VAL A 41 3.77 33.72 12.50
CA VAL A 41 5.00 33.62 11.73
C VAL A 41 4.57 33.76 10.28
N ASP A 42 4.74 34.97 9.79
CA ASP A 42 4.70 35.31 8.39
C ASP A 42 5.80 34.48 7.71
N SER A 43 5.41 33.33 7.16
CA SER A 43 6.27 32.53 6.34
C SER A 43 6.30 33.21 4.96
N GLU A 44 7.18 34.17 4.81
CA GLU A 44 7.79 34.42 3.51
C GLU A 44 8.51 33.13 3.12
N GLU A 45 7.77 32.19 2.55
CA GLU A 45 8.34 31.15 1.69
C GLU A 45 8.93 31.84 0.47
N ALA A 46 10.15 32.30 0.67
CA ALA A 46 11.01 32.76 -0.39
C ALA A 46 11.12 31.67 -1.46
N ASP A 47 10.79 32.03 -2.61
CA ASP A 47 11.26 31.69 -3.93
C ASP A 47 12.73 31.19 -3.98
N ASP A 48 12.99 30.07 -3.30
CA ASP A 48 14.27 29.33 -3.40
C ASP A 48 14.25 28.23 -4.48
N THR A 49 13.17 28.13 -5.25
CA THR A 49 13.04 27.12 -6.30
C THR A 49 13.73 27.52 -7.61
N GLU A 50 14.09 28.79 -7.81
CA GLU A 50 14.75 29.24 -9.03
C GLU A 50 16.30 29.16 -8.99
N LYS A 51 16.91 29.01 -7.81
CA LYS A 51 18.37 28.92 -7.72
C LYS A 51 18.95 27.51 -7.71
N ALA A 52 18.09 26.49 -7.55
CA ALA A 52 18.53 25.08 -7.56
C ALA A 52 18.65 24.48 -8.99
N SER A 53 18.27 25.21 -10.02
CA SER A 53 18.28 24.71 -11.40
C SER A 53 19.55 24.98 -12.22
N GLU A 54 20.47 25.78 -11.70
CA GLU A 54 21.64 26.21 -12.50
C GLU A 54 22.86 25.26 -12.39
N ASP A 55 22.90 24.32 -11.44
CA ASP A 55 24.01 23.40 -11.25
C ASP A 55 23.68 21.90 -11.45
N LEU A 56 22.52 21.59 -12.01
CA LEU A 56 22.24 20.21 -12.38
C LEU A 56 22.95 19.86 -13.69
N PRO A 57 23.69 18.71 -13.74
CA PRO A 57 24.33 18.29 -14.98
C PRO A 57 23.26 18.17 -16.09
N ALA A 58 23.62 18.54 -17.31
CA ALA A 58 22.73 18.39 -18.44
C ALA A 58 22.26 16.92 -18.52
N VAL A 59 20.99 16.69 -18.85
CA VAL A 59 20.42 15.34 -18.95
C VAL A 59 21.30 14.44 -19.85
N ALA A 60 21.96 15.02 -20.83
CA ALA A 60 22.91 14.33 -21.71
C ALA A 60 24.09 13.69 -20.96
N ASP A 61 24.50 14.28 -19.83
CA ASP A 61 25.66 13.79 -19.04
C ASP A 61 25.23 12.62 -18.10
N LEU A 62 23.94 12.37 -17.98
CA LEU A 62 23.37 11.28 -17.16
C LEU A 62 22.98 10.06 -17.99
N ILE A 63 23.15 10.13 -19.32
CA ILE A 63 22.74 9.05 -20.24
C ILE A 63 23.79 7.93 -20.16
N GLU A 64 23.35 6.77 -19.69
CA GLU A 64 24.14 5.57 -19.73
C GLU A 64 24.40 5.11 -21.19
N PRO A 65 25.57 4.49 -21.47
CA PRO A 65 25.97 4.12 -22.84
C PRO A 65 25.06 3.12 -23.54
N ASP A 66 24.13 2.50 -22.81
CA ASP A 66 23.20 1.48 -23.34
C ASP A 66 21.89 2.04 -23.89
N VAL A 67 21.69 3.35 -23.86
CA VAL A 67 20.49 3.97 -24.43
C VAL A 67 20.63 4.10 -25.95
N PRO A 68 19.70 3.55 -26.76
CA PRO A 68 19.79 3.63 -28.22
C PRO A 68 19.89 5.05 -28.74
N GLU A 69 20.73 5.26 -29.76
CA GLU A 69 20.84 6.57 -30.43
C GLU A 69 19.48 7.03 -30.96
N GLY A 70 19.16 8.30 -30.75
CA GLY A 70 17.89 8.89 -31.18
C GLY A 70 16.73 8.75 -30.17
N THR A 71 17.00 8.20 -28.98
CA THR A 71 16.00 8.16 -27.90
C THR A 71 15.63 9.58 -27.47
N SER A 72 14.32 9.87 -27.47
CA SER A 72 13.82 11.14 -26.95
C SER A 72 13.54 11.03 -25.45
N PHE A 73 13.99 12.00 -24.69
CA PHE A 73 13.78 12.08 -23.24
C PHE A 73 12.69 13.09 -22.90
N LYS A 74 11.85 12.74 -21.94
CA LYS A 74 10.86 13.63 -21.35
C LYS A 74 11.22 13.85 -19.87
N SER A 75 11.38 15.10 -19.47
CA SER A 75 11.50 15.43 -18.05
C SER A 75 10.17 15.13 -17.34
N THR A 76 10.20 14.31 -16.32
CA THR A 76 9.01 13.86 -15.58
C THR A 76 9.36 13.72 -14.11
N ALA A 77 8.46 14.15 -13.22
CA ALA A 77 8.66 13.89 -11.79
C ALA A 77 8.72 12.38 -11.53
N ILE A 78 9.61 11.93 -10.65
CA ILE A 78 9.78 10.52 -10.30
C ILE A 78 8.44 9.87 -9.90
N ARG A 79 7.64 10.59 -9.13
CA ARG A 79 6.29 10.16 -8.74
C ARG A 79 5.40 9.82 -9.95
N ASP A 80 5.40 10.69 -10.95
CA ASP A 80 4.55 10.52 -12.13
C ASP A 80 5.10 9.42 -13.05
N ALA A 81 6.41 9.28 -13.15
CA ALA A 81 7.05 8.19 -13.88
C ALA A 81 6.72 6.82 -13.27
N LEU A 82 6.73 6.70 -11.95
CA LEU A 82 6.34 5.47 -11.25
C LEU A 82 4.86 5.15 -11.45
N ARG A 83 3.98 6.17 -11.35
CA ARG A 83 2.56 6.01 -11.63
C ARG A 83 2.31 5.54 -13.06
N ASP A 84 2.95 6.17 -14.03
CA ASP A 84 2.79 5.84 -15.44
C ASP A 84 3.27 4.42 -15.74
N ALA A 85 4.39 3.99 -15.15
CA ALA A 85 4.90 2.62 -15.28
C ALA A 85 3.92 1.58 -14.71
N MET A 86 3.35 1.83 -13.53
CA MET A 86 2.32 0.94 -12.96
C MET A 86 1.07 0.89 -13.84
N ALA A 87 0.58 2.03 -14.31
CA ALA A 87 -0.57 2.10 -15.19
C ALA A 87 -0.35 1.37 -16.51
N GLU A 88 0.84 1.48 -17.10
CA GLU A 88 1.21 0.77 -18.33
C GLU A 88 1.17 -0.74 -18.13
N GLU A 89 1.79 -1.25 -17.06
CA GLU A 89 1.78 -2.67 -16.75
C GLU A 89 0.37 -3.20 -16.43
N MET A 90 -0.44 -2.42 -15.72
CA MET A 90 -1.81 -2.78 -15.42
C MET A 90 -2.71 -2.81 -16.67
N ARG A 91 -2.45 -1.96 -17.67
CA ARG A 91 -3.15 -2.01 -18.97
C ARG A 91 -2.73 -3.23 -19.80
N ARG A 92 -1.44 -3.58 -19.72
CA ARG A 92 -0.86 -4.68 -20.49
C ARG A 92 -1.24 -6.06 -19.95
N ASP A 93 -1.40 -6.18 -18.63
CA ASP A 93 -1.62 -7.47 -17.95
C ASP A 93 -2.71 -7.32 -16.87
N GLU A 94 -3.81 -8.06 -17.05
CA GLU A 94 -4.95 -8.06 -16.14
C GLU A 94 -4.62 -8.64 -14.75
N THR A 95 -3.55 -9.42 -14.64
CA THR A 95 -3.11 -10.02 -13.37
C THR A 95 -2.31 -9.06 -12.49
N VAL A 96 -1.85 -7.92 -13.04
CA VAL A 96 -1.15 -6.89 -12.27
C VAL A 96 -2.16 -6.06 -11.48
N PHE A 97 -1.93 -5.87 -10.19
CA PHE A 97 -2.74 -5.02 -9.33
C PHE A 97 -1.89 -4.35 -8.25
N VAL A 98 -2.37 -3.26 -7.71
CA VAL A 98 -1.71 -2.48 -6.65
C VAL A 98 -2.44 -2.69 -5.33
N MET A 99 -1.70 -2.92 -4.26
CA MET A 99 -2.25 -3.00 -2.92
C MET A 99 -1.32 -2.35 -1.90
N GLY A 100 -1.89 -1.79 -0.85
CA GLY A 100 -1.15 -1.13 0.22
C GLY A 100 -2.04 -0.20 1.02
N GLU A 101 -1.44 0.55 1.93
CA GLU A 101 -2.13 1.50 2.78
C GLU A 101 -2.47 2.77 2.00
N GLU A 102 -3.77 3.15 1.99
CA GLU A 102 -4.26 4.40 1.39
C GLU A 102 -3.91 4.57 -0.12
N VAL A 103 -3.68 3.46 -0.83
CA VAL A 103 -3.29 3.50 -2.26
C VAL A 103 -4.47 3.78 -3.20
N ALA A 104 -5.71 3.48 -2.77
CA ALA A 104 -6.91 3.61 -3.57
C ALA A 104 -7.54 5.01 -3.46
N GLN A 105 -8.45 5.23 -2.50
CA GLN A 105 -9.22 6.49 -2.41
C GLN A 105 -8.33 7.70 -2.12
N TYR A 106 -7.38 7.56 -1.23
CA TYR A 106 -6.43 8.62 -0.89
C TYR A 106 -5.34 8.83 -1.95
N GLN A 107 -5.17 7.89 -2.88
CA GLN A 107 -4.20 7.94 -3.99
C GLN A 107 -2.73 7.93 -3.53
N GLY A 108 -2.48 7.24 -2.42
CA GLY A 108 -1.16 7.14 -1.81
C GLY A 108 -0.73 8.38 -1.02
N ALA A 109 0.10 8.20 0.00
CA ALA A 109 0.63 9.30 0.80
C ALA A 109 1.45 10.29 -0.04
N TYR A 110 2.19 9.79 -1.02
CA TYR A 110 3.02 10.57 -1.94
C TYR A 110 2.40 10.72 -3.33
N LYS A 111 1.11 10.38 -3.48
CA LYS A 111 0.34 10.51 -4.73
C LYS A 111 0.92 9.73 -5.91
N VAL A 112 1.61 8.63 -5.63
CA VAL A 112 2.18 7.75 -6.67
C VAL A 112 1.10 6.91 -7.35
N THR A 113 -0.01 6.62 -6.67
CA THR A 113 -1.14 5.84 -7.18
C THR A 113 -2.29 6.71 -7.67
N ARG A 114 -2.02 8.00 -7.93
CA ARG A 114 -3.03 8.95 -8.39
C ARG A 114 -3.74 8.46 -9.65
N GLU A 115 -5.08 8.53 -9.62
CA GLU A 115 -5.98 8.16 -10.73
C GLU A 115 -6.01 6.66 -11.09
N LEU A 116 -5.21 5.79 -10.45
CA LEU A 116 -5.24 4.36 -10.74
C LEU A 116 -6.58 3.71 -10.36
N LEU A 117 -7.17 4.10 -9.23
CA LEU A 117 -8.48 3.59 -8.82
C LEU A 117 -9.57 3.92 -9.83
N GLN A 118 -9.57 5.14 -10.38
CA GLN A 118 -10.55 5.59 -11.34
C GLN A 118 -10.44 4.83 -12.67
N GLU A 119 -9.23 4.47 -13.06
CA GLU A 119 -8.98 3.75 -14.31
C GLU A 119 -9.22 2.24 -14.17
N PHE A 120 -8.72 1.62 -13.09
CA PHE A 120 -8.68 0.15 -12.97
C PHE A 120 -9.70 -0.44 -12.01
N GLY A 121 -10.32 0.39 -11.16
CA GLY A 121 -11.37 -0.01 -10.22
C GLY A 121 -10.84 -0.70 -8.96
N GLU A 122 -11.76 -0.93 -8.01
CA GLU A 122 -11.48 -1.40 -6.65
C GLU A 122 -10.91 -2.83 -6.58
N LYS A 123 -11.06 -3.62 -7.62
CA LYS A 123 -10.50 -4.98 -7.67
C LYS A 123 -9.00 -4.99 -7.99
N ARG A 124 -8.51 -3.91 -8.56
CA ARG A 124 -7.13 -3.80 -9.01
C ARG A 124 -6.32 -2.73 -8.28
N VAL A 125 -6.97 -1.88 -7.50
CA VAL A 125 -6.33 -0.92 -6.62
C VAL A 125 -6.97 -1.07 -5.25
N VAL A 126 -6.26 -1.71 -4.32
CA VAL A 126 -6.82 -2.26 -3.09
C VAL A 126 -6.19 -1.59 -1.87
N ASP A 127 -7.00 -0.89 -1.08
CA ASP A 127 -6.57 -0.41 0.23
C ASP A 127 -6.50 -1.57 1.23
N THR A 128 -5.47 -1.56 2.04
CA THR A 128 -5.26 -2.52 3.12
C THR A 128 -5.28 -1.83 4.48
N PRO A 129 -5.66 -2.53 5.56
CA PRO A 129 -5.39 -2.03 6.90
C PRO A 129 -3.88 -1.92 7.14
N ILE A 130 -3.49 -1.12 8.14
CA ILE A 130 -2.09 -0.96 8.56
C ILE A 130 -1.62 -2.28 9.20
N THR A 131 -1.02 -3.14 8.40
CA THR A 131 -0.56 -4.48 8.79
C THR A 131 0.50 -4.96 7.81
N GLU A 132 1.70 -4.40 7.83
CA GLU A 132 2.71 -4.66 6.79
C GLU A 132 3.04 -6.14 6.63
N HIS A 133 3.17 -6.86 7.73
CA HIS A 133 3.34 -8.33 7.68
C HIS A 133 2.13 -9.02 7.03
N GLY A 134 0.93 -8.58 7.37
CA GLY A 134 -0.33 -9.15 6.86
C GLY A 134 -0.53 -8.90 5.38
N PHE A 135 -0.48 -7.63 4.95
CA PHE A 135 -0.74 -7.33 3.53
C PHE A 135 0.40 -7.79 2.61
N ALA A 136 1.66 -7.76 3.07
CA ALA A 136 2.76 -8.35 2.30
C ALA A 136 2.56 -9.86 2.12
N GLY A 137 2.13 -10.57 3.17
CA GLY A 137 1.79 -11.99 3.09
C GLY A 137 0.63 -12.28 2.14
N LEU A 138 -0.41 -11.44 2.13
CA LEU A 138 -1.51 -11.53 1.16
C LEU A 138 -0.98 -11.36 -0.28
N GLY A 139 -0.12 -10.36 -0.51
CA GLY A 139 0.52 -10.16 -1.80
C GLY A 139 1.34 -11.37 -2.25
N VAL A 140 2.14 -11.94 -1.35
CA VAL A 140 2.92 -13.16 -1.63
C VAL A 140 1.98 -14.32 -1.99
N GLY A 141 0.92 -14.54 -1.23
CA GLY A 141 -0.07 -15.57 -1.53
C GLY A 141 -0.76 -15.36 -2.88
N ALA A 142 -1.11 -14.13 -3.22
CA ALA A 142 -1.67 -13.77 -4.51
C ALA A 142 -0.68 -14.06 -5.66
N ALA A 143 0.60 -13.77 -5.46
CA ALA A 143 1.64 -14.06 -6.43
C ALA A 143 1.83 -15.58 -6.65
N PHE A 144 1.74 -16.39 -5.61
CA PHE A 144 1.70 -17.86 -5.74
C PHE A 144 0.47 -18.33 -6.53
N GLY A 145 -0.65 -17.60 -6.43
CA GLY A 145 -1.86 -17.80 -7.22
C GLY A 145 -1.80 -17.27 -8.65
N LYS A 146 -0.62 -16.87 -9.14
CA LYS A 146 -0.35 -16.34 -10.49
C LYS A 146 -0.83 -14.90 -10.73
N LEU A 147 -1.20 -14.16 -9.72
CA LEU A 147 -1.36 -12.72 -9.82
C LEU A 147 0.00 -12.03 -9.71
N LYS A 148 0.05 -10.77 -10.08
CA LYS A 148 1.29 -9.96 -10.07
C LYS A 148 1.07 -8.70 -9.23
N PRO A 149 1.10 -8.83 -7.91
CA PRO A 149 0.88 -7.69 -7.02
C PRO A 149 2.06 -6.73 -7.00
N ILE A 150 1.73 -5.44 -6.97
CA ILE A 150 2.62 -4.35 -6.59
C ILE A 150 2.20 -3.97 -5.17
N VAL A 151 3.02 -4.33 -4.20
CA VAL A 151 2.77 -4.05 -2.77
C VAL A 151 3.48 -2.77 -2.40
N GLU A 152 2.71 -1.76 -2.00
CA GLU A 152 3.23 -0.48 -1.57
C GLU A 152 3.33 -0.43 -0.04
N PHE A 153 4.53 -0.17 0.46
CA PHE A 153 4.74 0.31 1.82
C PHE A 153 4.68 1.84 1.82
N MET A 154 3.96 2.43 2.76
CA MET A 154 3.81 3.90 2.84
C MET A 154 5.18 4.59 2.86
N THR A 155 6.12 4.08 3.67
CA THR A 155 7.56 4.35 3.59
C THR A 155 8.31 3.03 3.71
N PHE A 156 9.40 2.87 2.96
CA PHE A 156 10.04 1.55 2.82
C PHE A 156 10.72 1.02 4.10
N ASN A 157 10.96 1.89 5.09
CA ASN A 157 11.42 1.46 6.41
C ASN A 157 10.42 0.51 7.10
N PHE A 158 9.13 0.64 6.83
CA PHE A 158 8.11 -0.28 7.36
C PHE A 158 8.13 -1.66 6.71
N ALA A 159 8.81 -1.83 5.57
CA ALA A 159 9.04 -3.16 5.00
C ALA A 159 9.79 -4.10 5.95
N MET A 160 10.52 -3.55 6.93
CA MET A 160 11.17 -4.35 7.98
C MET A 160 10.17 -5.15 8.81
N GLN A 161 8.94 -4.67 8.99
CA GLN A 161 7.88 -5.42 9.68
C GLN A 161 7.39 -6.62 8.86
N ALA A 162 7.61 -6.59 7.55
CA ALA A 162 7.23 -7.66 6.62
C ALA A 162 8.43 -8.46 6.11
N ILE A 163 9.61 -8.32 6.70
CA ILE A 163 10.86 -8.91 6.18
C ILE A 163 10.76 -10.44 6.07
N ASP A 164 10.03 -11.10 6.95
CA ASP A 164 9.79 -12.53 6.88
C ASP A 164 9.04 -12.91 5.60
N GLN A 165 8.01 -12.17 5.23
CA GLN A 165 7.25 -12.41 4.00
C GLN A 165 8.09 -12.16 2.75
N ILE A 166 8.95 -11.14 2.79
CA ILE A 166 9.85 -10.80 1.67
C ILE A 166 10.92 -11.88 1.48
N ILE A 167 11.60 -12.25 2.56
CA ILE A 167 12.76 -13.15 2.50
C ILE A 167 12.33 -14.62 2.51
N ASN A 168 11.58 -15.04 3.53
CA ASN A 168 11.29 -16.45 3.75
C ASN A 168 10.16 -16.95 2.86
N SER A 169 9.13 -16.12 2.63
CA SER A 169 8.02 -16.50 1.78
C SER A 169 8.29 -16.21 0.30
N ALA A 170 8.50 -14.93 -0.10
CA ALA A 170 8.65 -14.58 -1.51
C ALA A 170 9.97 -15.09 -2.12
N ALA A 171 11.11 -14.73 -1.54
CA ALA A 171 12.41 -15.00 -2.15
C ALA A 171 12.82 -16.46 -2.11
N LYS A 172 12.57 -17.18 -1.01
CA LYS A 172 13.06 -18.56 -0.83
C LYS A 172 12.16 -19.63 -1.43
N THR A 173 10.88 -19.38 -1.59
CA THR A 173 9.92 -20.44 -1.96
C THR A 173 10.20 -21.03 -3.34
N LEU A 174 10.65 -20.25 -4.31
CA LEU A 174 11.03 -20.79 -5.62
C LEU A 174 12.11 -21.87 -5.49
N TYR A 175 13.16 -21.62 -4.71
CA TYR A 175 14.20 -22.60 -4.47
C TYR A 175 13.67 -23.80 -3.66
N MET A 176 12.95 -23.55 -2.57
CA MET A 176 12.45 -24.59 -1.68
C MET A 176 11.41 -25.51 -2.33
N SER A 177 10.67 -25.01 -3.33
CA SER A 177 9.71 -25.78 -4.12
C SER A 177 10.33 -26.51 -5.32
N GLY A 178 11.65 -26.49 -5.45
CA GLY A 178 12.31 -27.09 -6.62
C GLY A 178 11.97 -26.36 -7.93
N GLY A 179 11.75 -25.05 -7.89
CA GLY A 179 11.43 -24.24 -9.06
C GLY A 179 9.94 -24.23 -9.48
N GLN A 180 9.06 -24.87 -8.69
CA GLN A 180 7.66 -25.01 -9.05
C GLN A 180 6.80 -23.80 -8.71
N MET A 181 7.16 -23.06 -7.65
CA MET A 181 6.34 -21.98 -7.11
C MET A 181 7.08 -20.64 -7.21
N GLY A 182 6.81 -19.91 -8.30
CA GLY A 182 7.31 -18.55 -8.49
C GLY A 182 6.48 -17.51 -7.73
N CYS A 183 7.11 -16.37 -7.45
CA CYS A 183 6.46 -15.24 -6.76
C CYS A 183 6.70 -13.95 -7.54
N PRO A 184 5.91 -13.68 -8.61
CA PRO A 184 6.05 -12.47 -9.42
C PRO A 184 5.43 -11.26 -8.69
N ILE A 185 6.18 -10.68 -7.76
CA ILE A 185 5.76 -9.60 -6.87
C ILE A 185 6.73 -8.43 -6.93
N VAL A 186 6.22 -7.22 -6.81
CA VAL A 186 7.00 -6.00 -6.61
C VAL A 186 6.69 -5.44 -5.24
N PHE A 187 7.72 -5.20 -4.44
CA PHE A 187 7.64 -4.42 -3.21
C PHE A 187 8.24 -3.04 -3.47
N ARG A 188 7.48 -2.00 -3.21
CA ARG A 188 7.90 -0.63 -3.42
C ARG A 188 7.53 0.29 -2.26
N GLY A 189 8.23 1.41 -2.16
CA GLY A 189 7.96 2.50 -1.22
C GLY A 189 9.02 3.59 -1.39
N PRO A 190 8.78 4.80 -0.90
CA PRO A 190 9.78 5.87 -0.85
C PRO A 190 10.81 5.62 0.24
#